data_9f5a25842dcccdfc471b3e9043c20a86
#
_entry.id   9f5a25842dcccdfc471b3e9043c20a86
#
_cell.length_a   1.000
_cell.length_b   1.000
_cell.length_c   1.000
_cell.angle_alpha   90.00
_cell.angle_beta   90.00
_cell.angle_gamma   90.00
#
_symmetry.space_group_name_H-M   'P 1'
#
loop_
_entity.id
_entity.type
_entity.pdbx_description
1 polymer ?
#
loop_
_entity_poly.entity_id
_entity_poly.type
_entity_poly.pdbx_seq_one_letter_code
_entity_poly.pdbx_strand_id
1 'polypeptide(L)'
;KDIEIFSQIRIRNSFGGFFGSGTEINVRQLKAKGIINEKIRFSVGDLFLKQSKFTLYNYDEELSGFENDMLKPYRDIIHYENFYTENRWRLQGIQTDFSFEFDRYIRSLSVDFFLTRPSGSRQINETTYSSDLLLSGGSVFSEINKRLTFSGNYINFFEVASSGTKNISVRNPVYDMSLIHNFGNEKHRIEQKLQTGFSKRYWLHSELENGRSDSTSNDNKGMYFELDN
;
A
#
# COMPACT_ATOMS: atom_id res chain seq x y z
N LYS A 1 -8.06 -26.30 2.26
CA LYS A 1 -7.13 -25.31 1.65
C LYS A 1 -7.87 -24.69 0.48
N ASP A 2 -8.39 -23.51 0.67
CA ASP A 2 -9.14 -22.82 -0.36
C ASP A 2 -8.23 -21.80 -1.00
N ILE A 3 -8.00 -21.95 -2.31
CA ILE A 3 -7.25 -21.01 -3.12
C ILE A 3 -8.22 -20.43 -4.15
N GLU A 4 -8.31 -19.12 -4.18
CA GLU A 4 -9.10 -18.38 -5.15
C GLU A 4 -8.16 -17.61 -6.07
N ILE A 5 -8.35 -17.78 -7.37
CA ILE A 5 -7.60 -17.04 -8.38
C ILE A 5 -8.58 -16.14 -9.11
N PHE A 6 -8.27 -14.85 -9.11
CA PHE A 6 -9.01 -13.83 -9.82
C PHE A 6 -8.16 -13.28 -10.97
N SER A 7 -8.72 -13.26 -12.17
CA SER A 7 -8.08 -12.68 -13.35
C SER A 7 -9.09 -11.83 -14.10
N GLN A 8 -8.68 -10.61 -14.45
CA GLN A 8 -9.45 -9.72 -15.31
C GLN A 8 -8.68 -9.45 -16.59
N ILE A 9 -9.28 -9.85 -17.71
CA ILE A 9 -8.69 -9.67 -19.05
C ILE A 9 -9.51 -8.60 -19.77
N ARG A 10 -8.81 -7.66 -20.39
CA ARG A 10 -9.41 -6.65 -21.26
C ARG A 10 -9.03 -6.92 -22.70
N ILE A 11 -10.03 -6.94 -23.56
CA ILE A 11 -9.86 -7.03 -24.99
C ILE A 11 -10.30 -5.69 -25.58
N ARG A 12 -9.39 -5.01 -26.26
CA ARG A 12 -9.68 -3.78 -26.99
C ARG A 12 -9.53 -4.03 -28.48
N ASN A 13 -10.47 -3.50 -29.24
CA ASN A 13 -10.36 -3.39 -30.68
C ASN A 13 -10.65 -1.94 -31.07
N SER A 14 -9.72 -1.30 -31.71
CA SER A 14 -9.93 0.05 -32.25
C SER A 14 -10.67 -0.10 -33.57
N PHE A 15 -11.98 0.14 -33.58
CA PHE A 15 -12.85 0.11 -34.74
C PHE A 15 -12.55 1.22 -35.78
N GLY A 16 -11.38 1.81 -35.79
CA GLY A 16 -11.04 2.96 -36.64
C GLY A 16 -10.35 2.65 -37.97
N GLY A 17 -10.20 1.39 -38.36
CA GLY A 17 -9.47 1.05 -39.60
C GLY A 17 -10.18 0.01 -40.43
N PHE A 18 -10.31 0.27 -41.72
CA PHE A 18 -10.87 -0.64 -42.70
C PHE A 18 -10.05 -1.94 -42.85
N PHE A 19 -8.84 -1.97 -42.33
CA PHE A 19 -7.94 -3.12 -42.28
C PHE A 19 -7.47 -3.34 -40.84
N GLY A 20 -8.29 -4.01 -40.06
CA GLY A 20 -7.90 -4.69 -38.85
C GLY A 20 -6.83 -4.01 -37.99
N SER A 21 -7.15 -2.88 -37.38
CA SER A 21 -6.39 -2.44 -36.23
C SER A 21 -6.36 -3.58 -35.23
N GLY A 22 -5.18 -4.00 -34.83
CA GLY A 22 -4.97 -5.21 -34.05
C GLY A 22 -5.81 -5.24 -32.77
N THR A 23 -6.32 -6.40 -32.48
CA THR A 23 -6.96 -6.67 -31.19
C THR A 23 -5.87 -6.72 -30.12
N GLU A 24 -5.96 -5.85 -29.13
CA GLU A 24 -5.06 -5.81 -27.98
C GLU A 24 -5.70 -6.57 -26.81
N ILE A 25 -4.97 -7.54 -26.28
CA ILE A 25 -5.39 -8.34 -25.13
C ILE A 25 -4.47 -7.98 -23.95
N ASN A 26 -5.04 -7.43 -22.89
CA ASN A 26 -4.31 -7.00 -21.71
C ASN A 26 -4.84 -7.67 -20.45
N VAL A 27 -3.96 -8.21 -19.63
CA VAL A 27 -4.30 -8.66 -18.28
C VAL A 27 -4.37 -7.43 -17.37
N ARG A 28 -5.57 -7.06 -16.96
CA ARG A 28 -5.80 -5.91 -16.10
C ARG A 28 -5.50 -6.19 -14.64
N GLN A 29 -5.91 -7.35 -14.18
CA GLN A 29 -5.78 -7.72 -12.81
C GLN A 29 -5.50 -9.22 -12.71
N LEU A 30 -4.55 -9.57 -11.86
CA LEU A 30 -4.26 -10.95 -11.52
C LEU A 30 -3.99 -11.03 -10.02
N LYS A 31 -4.79 -11.80 -9.32
CA LYS A 31 -4.67 -12.00 -7.89
C LYS A 31 -4.95 -13.45 -7.53
N ALA A 32 -4.09 -14.03 -6.73
CA ALA A 32 -4.32 -15.28 -6.05
C ALA A 32 -4.41 -15.04 -4.55
N LYS A 33 -5.40 -15.57 -3.88
CA LYS A 33 -5.54 -15.52 -2.42
C LYS A 33 -5.89 -16.90 -1.89
N GLY A 34 -5.49 -17.17 -0.67
CA GLY A 34 -5.80 -18.44 -0.03
C GLY A 34 -5.68 -18.37 1.48
N ILE A 35 -6.18 -19.42 2.13
CA ILE A 35 -6.15 -19.59 3.57
C ILE A 35 -5.45 -20.90 3.91
N ILE A 36 -4.47 -20.82 4.81
CA ILE A 36 -3.74 -21.97 5.32
C ILE A 36 -4.09 -22.14 6.80
N ASN A 37 -4.57 -23.34 7.16
CA ASN A 37 -4.91 -23.72 8.52
C ASN A 37 -5.85 -22.72 9.24
N GLU A 38 -6.75 -22.06 8.49
CA GLU A 38 -7.74 -21.09 9.01
C GLU A 38 -7.15 -19.86 9.73
N LYS A 39 -5.84 -19.78 9.86
CA LYS A 39 -5.13 -18.73 10.60
C LYS A 39 -4.28 -17.80 9.75
N ILE A 40 -3.83 -18.28 8.61
CA ILE A 40 -2.90 -17.55 7.74
C ILE A 40 -3.62 -17.28 6.42
N ARG A 41 -3.87 -16.04 6.11
CA ARG A 41 -4.31 -15.63 4.78
C ARG A 41 -3.13 -15.11 3.99
N PHE A 42 -3.08 -15.42 2.72
CA PHE A 42 -2.09 -14.86 1.81
C PHE A 42 -2.76 -14.33 0.55
N SER A 43 -2.14 -13.33 -0.02
CA SER A 43 -2.52 -12.76 -1.32
C SER A 43 -1.26 -12.52 -2.14
N VAL A 44 -1.31 -12.85 -3.42
CA VAL A 44 -0.20 -12.66 -4.37
C VAL A 44 -0.76 -12.03 -5.64
N GLY A 45 -0.04 -11.08 -6.21
CA GLY A 45 -0.44 -10.37 -7.42
C GLY A 45 -0.87 -8.94 -7.12
N ASP A 46 -2.01 -8.52 -7.65
CA ASP A 46 -2.52 -7.16 -7.43
C ASP A 46 -3.11 -7.03 -6.02
N LEU A 47 -2.53 -6.14 -5.24
CA LEU A 47 -2.87 -5.90 -3.84
C LEU A 47 -3.50 -4.53 -3.65
N PHE A 48 -4.47 -4.47 -2.74
CA PHE A 48 -5.07 -3.24 -2.25
C PHE A 48 -4.76 -3.13 -0.77
N LEU A 49 -3.81 -2.26 -0.43
CA LEU A 49 -3.34 -2.08 0.92
C LEU A 49 -3.91 -0.79 1.49
N LYS A 50 -4.48 -0.89 2.66
CA LYS A 50 -4.96 0.25 3.44
C LYS A 50 -4.47 0.10 4.87
N GLN A 51 -3.78 1.09 5.36
CA GLN A 51 -3.35 1.17 6.75
C GLN A 51 -3.97 2.41 7.41
N SER A 52 -3.16 3.32 7.91
CA SER A 52 -3.64 4.59 8.46
C SER A 52 -3.53 5.72 7.44
N LYS A 53 -4.22 6.82 7.69
CA LYS A 53 -4.14 8.03 6.85
C LYS A 53 -2.73 8.64 6.79
N PHE A 54 -1.85 8.29 7.71
CA PHE A 54 -0.50 8.82 7.81
C PHE A 54 0.58 7.86 7.29
N THR A 55 0.21 6.63 6.97
CA THR A 55 1.11 5.64 6.40
C THR A 55 0.76 5.38 4.94
N LEU A 56 0.02 4.33 4.65
CA LEU A 56 -0.42 3.96 3.32
C LEU A 56 -1.94 4.08 3.26
N TYR A 57 -2.39 5.16 2.67
CA TYR A 57 -3.79 5.43 2.45
C TYR A 57 -4.09 5.35 0.96
N ASN A 58 -4.65 4.22 0.56
CA ASN A 58 -5.31 4.14 -0.73
C ASN A 58 -6.66 4.84 -0.56
N TYR A 59 -6.71 6.07 -1.01
CA TYR A 59 -7.91 6.86 -0.99
C TYR A 59 -8.93 6.24 -1.95
N ASP A 60 -9.92 5.59 -1.40
CA ASP A 60 -11.19 5.43 -2.07
C ASP A 60 -11.86 6.79 -1.94
N GLU A 61 -12.02 7.51 -3.04
CA GLU A 61 -12.81 8.74 -3.00
C GLU A 61 -14.13 8.44 -2.31
N GLU A 62 -14.27 8.95 -1.10
CA GLU A 62 -15.56 8.94 -0.44
C GLU A 62 -16.51 9.68 -1.36
N LEU A 63 -17.55 8.99 -1.79
CA LEU A 63 -18.65 9.56 -2.52
C LEU A 63 -19.10 10.82 -1.78
N SER A 64 -18.90 11.99 -2.36
CA SER A 64 -19.55 13.17 -1.81
C SER A 64 -21.04 12.83 -1.76
N GLY A 65 -21.66 12.95 -0.60
CA GLY A 65 -23.10 12.66 -0.42
C GLY A 65 -24.02 13.48 -1.32
N PHE A 66 -23.45 14.32 -2.19
CA PHE A 66 -24.10 15.18 -3.17
C PHE A 66 -23.93 14.68 -4.62
N GLU A 67 -23.22 13.57 -4.83
CA GLU A 67 -23.04 13.06 -6.19
C GLU A 67 -24.34 12.44 -6.69
N ASN A 68 -24.82 12.91 -7.83
CA ASN A 68 -26.02 12.38 -8.46
C ASN A 68 -25.76 10.93 -8.94
N ASP A 69 -26.66 10.01 -8.62
CA ASP A 69 -26.60 8.59 -9.04
C ASP A 69 -26.43 8.41 -10.54
N MET A 70 -26.85 9.38 -11.37
CA MET A 70 -26.61 9.37 -12.81
C MET A 70 -25.13 9.43 -13.18
N LEU A 71 -24.28 10.01 -12.36
CA LEU A 71 -22.84 10.16 -12.62
C LEU A 71 -22.02 8.97 -12.14
N LYS A 72 -22.60 8.14 -11.28
CA LYS A 72 -21.95 6.95 -10.72
C LYS A 72 -21.36 6.01 -11.78
N PRO A 73 -22.07 5.66 -12.88
CA PRO A 73 -21.49 4.79 -13.91
C PRO A 73 -20.27 5.42 -14.60
N TYR A 74 -20.28 6.75 -14.80
CA TYR A 74 -19.14 7.47 -15.38
C TYR A 74 -17.93 7.46 -14.45
N ARG A 75 -18.14 7.67 -13.17
CA ARG A 75 -17.09 7.59 -12.17
C ARG A 75 -16.52 6.18 -12.12
N ASP A 76 -17.36 5.15 -12.07
CA ASP A 76 -16.91 3.75 -12.05
C ASP A 76 -16.07 3.41 -13.29
N ILE A 77 -16.41 3.97 -14.46
CA ILE A 77 -15.61 3.84 -15.68
C ILE A 77 -14.27 4.58 -15.53
N ILE A 78 -14.25 5.79 -15.00
CA ILE A 78 -13.02 6.57 -14.81
C ILE A 78 -12.10 5.88 -13.81
N HIS A 79 -12.62 5.41 -12.69
CA HIS A 79 -11.86 4.61 -11.72
C HIS A 79 -11.31 3.33 -12.35
N TYR A 80 -12.14 2.67 -13.13
CA TYR A 80 -11.77 1.47 -13.85
C TYR A 80 -10.68 1.74 -14.91
N GLU A 81 -10.73 2.86 -15.62
CA GLU A 81 -9.73 3.25 -16.61
C GLU A 81 -8.45 3.77 -15.96
N ASN A 82 -8.54 4.57 -14.92
CA ASN A 82 -7.39 5.08 -14.18
C ASN A 82 -6.61 3.96 -13.51
N PHE A 83 -7.26 2.87 -13.15
CA PHE A 83 -6.61 1.66 -12.68
C PHE A 83 -5.65 1.08 -13.72
N TYR A 84 -5.83 1.44 -14.98
CA TYR A 84 -5.09 0.86 -16.10
C TYR A 84 -3.92 1.71 -16.59
N THR A 85 -4.07 3.02 -16.64
CA THR A 85 -3.16 3.88 -17.41
C THR A 85 -1.93 4.38 -16.68
N GLU A 86 -1.91 4.47 -15.40
CA GLU A 86 -0.76 4.84 -14.53
C GLU A 86 -1.20 4.77 -13.08
N ASN A 87 -1.94 3.75 -12.76
CA ASN A 87 -2.58 3.72 -11.48
C ASN A 87 -1.56 3.63 -10.35
N ARG A 88 -1.37 4.74 -9.70
CA ARG A 88 -0.53 4.88 -8.50
C ARG A 88 -0.99 3.99 -7.34
N TRP A 89 -2.16 3.40 -7.47
CA TRP A 89 -2.84 2.60 -6.46
C TRP A 89 -2.64 1.09 -6.65
N ARG A 90 -2.20 0.67 -7.84
CA ARG A 90 -1.97 -0.74 -8.14
C ARG A 90 -0.63 -1.17 -7.61
N LEU A 91 -0.66 -1.92 -6.53
CA LEU A 91 0.52 -2.53 -5.93
C LEU A 91 0.58 -3.99 -6.33
N GLN A 92 1.69 -4.42 -6.89
CA GLN A 92 1.93 -5.81 -7.23
C GLN A 92 2.91 -6.41 -6.23
N GLY A 93 2.55 -7.54 -5.65
CA GLY A 93 3.40 -8.14 -4.65
C GLY A 93 2.74 -9.28 -3.89
N ILE A 94 3.14 -9.42 -2.65
CA ILE A 94 2.65 -10.43 -1.71
C ILE A 94 2.19 -9.77 -0.42
N GLN A 95 1.16 -10.32 0.17
CA GLN A 95 0.64 -9.95 1.49
C GLN A 95 0.30 -11.22 2.27
N THR A 96 0.59 -11.22 3.55
CA THR A 96 0.21 -12.29 4.47
C THR A 96 -0.41 -11.70 5.73
N ASP A 97 -1.52 -12.27 6.17
CA ASP A 97 -2.23 -11.88 7.38
C ASP A 97 -2.29 -13.05 8.34
N PHE A 98 -2.02 -12.77 9.60
CA PHE A 98 -2.12 -13.71 10.70
C PHE A 98 -3.11 -13.20 11.72
N SER A 99 -3.99 -14.06 12.22
CA SER A 99 -4.95 -13.71 13.27
C SER A 99 -4.94 -14.75 14.37
N PHE A 100 -4.84 -14.27 15.61
CA PHE A 100 -4.81 -15.09 16.82
C PHE A 100 -5.83 -14.55 17.81
N GLU A 101 -6.53 -15.46 18.47
CA GLU A 101 -7.42 -15.17 19.59
C GLU A 101 -6.82 -15.71 20.88
N PHE A 102 -7.00 -14.97 21.96
CA PHE A 102 -6.45 -15.31 23.27
C PHE A 102 -7.52 -15.12 24.36
N ASP A 103 -7.47 -15.97 25.38
CA ASP A 103 -8.49 -16.01 26.44
C ASP A 103 -8.19 -15.10 27.64
N ARG A 104 -7.00 -14.48 27.70
CA ARG A 104 -6.60 -13.79 28.94
C ARG A 104 -6.37 -12.30 28.77
N TYR A 105 -5.14 -11.86 28.54
CA TYR A 105 -4.73 -10.44 28.60
C TYR A 105 -5.03 -9.67 27.33
N ILE A 106 -4.99 -10.33 26.20
CA ILE A 106 -5.25 -9.78 24.87
C ILE A 106 -6.38 -10.63 24.29
N ARG A 107 -7.39 -9.99 23.74
CA ARG A 107 -8.52 -10.68 23.13
C ARG A 107 -8.21 -11.20 21.75
N SER A 108 -7.63 -10.35 20.92
CA SER A 108 -7.22 -10.71 19.58
C SER A 108 -5.95 -9.98 19.17
N LEU A 109 -5.17 -10.61 18.34
CA LEU A 109 -3.99 -10.07 17.72
C LEU A 109 -4.02 -10.40 16.23
N SER A 110 -4.02 -9.38 15.39
CA SER A 110 -3.86 -9.53 13.94
C SER A 110 -2.57 -8.85 13.52
N VAL A 111 -1.82 -9.54 12.69
CA VAL A 111 -0.55 -9.04 12.15
C VAL A 111 -0.58 -9.26 10.66
N ASP A 112 -0.33 -8.23 9.89
CA ASP A 112 -0.14 -8.33 8.45
C ASP A 112 1.26 -7.87 8.02
N PHE A 113 1.74 -8.48 6.96
CA PHE A 113 2.98 -8.11 6.28
C PHE A 113 2.74 -8.03 4.79
N PHE A 114 3.38 -7.09 4.13
CA PHE A 114 3.36 -7.00 2.69
C PHE A 114 4.71 -6.57 2.11
N LEU A 115 4.94 -7.00 0.89
CA LEU A 115 6.03 -6.56 0.04
C LEU A 115 5.48 -6.36 -1.37
N THR A 116 5.60 -5.14 -1.87
CA THR A 116 5.04 -4.75 -3.15
C THR A 116 6.02 -3.95 -4.00
N ARG A 117 5.81 -3.98 -5.29
CA ARG A 117 6.57 -3.22 -6.27
C ARG A 117 5.64 -2.16 -6.91
N PRO A 118 5.60 -0.94 -6.35
CA PRO A 118 4.75 0.13 -6.89
C PRO A 118 5.22 0.62 -8.27
N SER A 119 6.51 0.49 -8.56
CA SER A 119 7.07 0.90 -9.84
C SER A 119 8.27 0.04 -10.20
N GLY A 120 8.30 -0.47 -11.43
CA GLY A 120 9.47 -1.15 -11.99
C GLY A 120 10.49 -0.18 -12.59
N SER A 121 11.69 -0.68 -12.88
CA SER A 121 12.69 0.07 -13.62
C SER A 121 12.14 0.47 -14.97
N ARG A 122 12.35 1.72 -15.36
CA ARG A 122 11.85 2.31 -16.60
C ARG A 122 12.97 3.09 -17.26
N GLN A 123 13.16 2.91 -18.53
CA GLN A 123 14.09 3.71 -19.28
C GLN A 123 13.53 5.13 -19.41
N ILE A 124 14.30 6.11 -18.96
CA ILE A 124 13.95 7.53 -19.04
C ILE A 124 14.48 8.12 -20.35
N ASN A 125 15.72 7.77 -20.70
CA ASN A 125 16.37 8.12 -21.96
C ASN A 125 17.37 7.01 -22.33
N GLU A 126 18.11 7.17 -23.44
CA GLU A 126 19.00 6.12 -23.95
C GLU A 126 20.01 5.56 -22.94
N THR A 127 20.39 6.34 -21.94
CA THR A 127 21.44 6.00 -20.97
C THR A 127 20.95 5.95 -19.51
N THR A 128 19.73 6.41 -19.25
CA THR A 128 19.23 6.58 -17.88
C THR A 128 18.00 5.72 -17.62
N TYR A 129 18.04 4.94 -16.55
CA TYR A 129 16.91 4.16 -16.07
C TYR A 129 16.43 4.69 -14.71
N SER A 130 15.12 4.69 -14.49
CA SER A 130 14.60 4.83 -13.14
C SER A 130 14.82 3.54 -12.38
N SER A 131 15.16 3.65 -11.11
CA SER A 131 15.37 2.48 -10.26
C SER A 131 14.06 1.78 -9.93
N ASP A 132 14.17 0.49 -9.62
CA ASP A 132 13.07 -0.28 -9.05
C ASP A 132 12.76 0.23 -7.64
N LEU A 133 11.49 0.48 -7.40
CA LEU A 133 10.99 0.90 -6.10
C LEU A 133 10.22 -0.23 -5.45
N LEU A 134 10.56 -0.53 -4.21
CA LEU A 134 9.84 -1.48 -3.38
C LEU A 134 9.19 -0.76 -2.18
N LEU A 135 8.03 -1.27 -1.82
CA LEU A 135 7.30 -0.87 -0.64
C LEU A 135 7.09 -2.11 0.22
N SER A 136 7.65 -2.13 1.41
CA SER A 136 7.44 -3.17 2.41
C SER A 136 6.79 -2.58 3.64
N GLY A 137 6.05 -3.38 4.36
CA GLY A 137 5.46 -2.94 5.60
C GLY A 137 4.58 -3.99 6.23
N GLY A 138 3.85 -3.53 7.21
CA GLY A 138 2.89 -4.36 7.92
C GLY A 138 2.16 -3.57 8.97
N SER A 139 1.16 -4.19 9.54
CA SER A 139 0.42 -3.65 10.68
C SER A 139 0.24 -4.68 11.77
N VAL A 140 0.12 -4.19 12.97
CA VAL A 140 -0.26 -4.96 14.16
C VAL A 140 -1.52 -4.33 14.70
N PHE A 141 -2.56 -5.11 14.84
CA PHE A 141 -3.81 -4.71 15.44
C PHE A 141 -4.10 -5.63 16.62
N SER A 142 -4.38 -5.06 17.79
CA SER A 142 -4.65 -5.82 19.01
C SER A 142 -5.84 -5.25 19.76
N GLU A 143 -6.85 -6.08 19.98
CA GLU A 143 -7.88 -5.80 20.95
C GLU A 143 -7.40 -6.28 22.32
N ILE A 144 -6.95 -5.35 23.16
CA ILE A 144 -6.51 -5.67 24.52
C ILE A 144 -7.72 -6.08 25.35
N ASN A 145 -8.81 -5.33 25.24
CA ASN A 145 -10.10 -5.65 25.87
C ASN A 145 -11.25 -5.01 25.07
N LYS A 146 -12.49 -5.18 25.53
CA LYS A 146 -13.69 -4.61 24.88
C LYS A 146 -13.66 -3.07 24.72
N ARG A 147 -12.77 -2.38 25.46
CA ARG A 147 -12.70 -0.92 25.49
C ARG A 147 -11.42 -0.36 24.90
N LEU A 148 -10.38 -1.16 24.83
CA LEU A 148 -9.05 -0.69 24.44
C LEU A 148 -8.52 -1.47 23.26
N THR A 149 -8.22 -0.74 22.21
CA THR A 149 -7.64 -1.27 20.96
C THR A 149 -6.34 -0.52 20.67
N PHE A 150 -5.33 -1.27 20.32
CA PHE A 150 -4.03 -0.75 19.88
C PHE A 150 -3.80 -1.12 18.43
N SER A 151 -3.26 -0.18 17.64
CA SER A 151 -2.72 -0.51 16.32
C SER A 151 -1.38 0.16 16.10
N GLY A 152 -0.52 -0.53 15.37
CA GLY A 152 0.77 -0.03 14.93
C GLY A 152 0.97 -0.35 13.47
N ASN A 153 1.44 0.60 12.69
CA ASN A 153 1.70 0.46 11.26
C ASN A 153 3.15 0.81 10.97
N TYR A 154 3.73 0.09 10.05
CA TYR A 154 5.06 0.34 9.54
C TYR A 154 5.05 0.25 8.03
N ILE A 155 5.66 1.21 7.37
CA ILE A 155 5.97 1.15 5.96
C ILE A 155 7.41 1.58 5.74
N ASN A 156 8.05 0.97 4.75
CA ASN A 156 9.34 1.39 4.26
C ASN A 156 9.34 1.37 2.74
N PHE A 157 9.47 2.54 2.19
CA PHE A 157 9.65 2.73 0.76
C PHE A 157 11.14 2.82 0.47
N PHE A 158 11.65 1.97 -0.39
CA PHE A 158 13.07 1.91 -0.68
C PHE A 158 13.35 1.57 -2.14
N GLU A 159 14.46 2.06 -2.61
CA GLU A 159 14.99 1.80 -3.92
C GLU A 159 15.85 0.53 -3.90
N VAL A 160 15.65 -0.32 -4.89
CA VAL A 160 16.53 -1.46 -5.12
C VAL A 160 17.70 -0.96 -5.96
N ALA A 161 18.91 -1.09 -5.42
CA ALA A 161 20.11 -0.65 -6.08
C ALA A 161 20.21 -1.22 -7.50
N SER A 162 20.20 -0.34 -8.48
CA SER A 162 20.52 -0.69 -9.85
C SER A 162 22.04 -0.73 -10.00
N SER A 163 22.55 -1.62 -10.81
CA SER A 163 23.99 -1.84 -11.05
C SER A 163 24.69 -0.71 -11.85
N GLY A 164 24.27 0.52 -11.67
CA GLY A 164 24.83 1.70 -12.34
C GLY A 164 25.79 2.49 -11.44
N THR A 165 26.62 3.29 -12.04
CA THR A 165 27.69 4.09 -11.41
C THR A 165 27.24 5.20 -10.47
N LYS A 166 25.93 5.45 -10.35
CA LYS A 166 25.34 6.41 -9.41
C LYS A 166 24.36 5.68 -8.50
N ASN A 167 24.78 5.40 -7.30
CA ASN A 167 23.93 4.81 -6.29
C ASN A 167 23.23 5.93 -5.50
N ILE A 168 22.03 6.30 -5.94
CA ILE A 168 21.11 7.09 -5.11
C ILE A 168 20.22 6.09 -4.41
N SER A 169 20.39 5.90 -3.13
CA SER A 169 19.51 5.05 -2.34
C SER A 169 18.52 5.91 -1.57
N VAL A 170 17.26 5.74 -1.86
CA VAL A 170 16.16 6.39 -1.12
C VAL A 170 15.57 5.38 -0.15
N ARG A 171 15.42 5.77 1.10
CA ARG A 171 14.68 5.03 2.11
C ARG A 171 13.75 5.97 2.84
N ASN A 172 12.51 5.56 3.04
CA ASN A 172 11.54 6.34 3.77
C ASN A 172 10.71 5.45 4.71
N PRO A 173 11.26 5.06 5.87
CA PRO A 173 10.48 4.39 6.88
C PRO A 173 9.48 5.36 7.53
N VAL A 174 8.25 4.91 7.67
CA VAL A 174 7.18 5.60 8.38
C VAL A 174 6.60 4.66 9.41
N TYR A 175 6.45 5.14 10.61
CA TYR A 175 5.85 4.43 11.74
C TYR A 175 4.61 5.20 12.19
N ASP A 176 3.60 4.47 12.54
CA ASP A 176 2.35 4.99 13.04
C ASP A 176 1.84 4.11 14.18
N MET A 177 1.33 4.74 15.22
CA MET A 177 0.72 4.06 16.34
C MET A 177 -0.59 4.73 16.69
N SER A 178 -1.63 3.96 16.93
CA SER A 178 -2.89 4.48 17.44
C SER A 178 -3.40 3.67 18.62
N LEU A 179 -4.03 4.39 19.54
CA LEU A 179 -4.73 3.85 20.70
C LEU A 179 -6.16 4.34 20.64
N ILE A 180 -7.09 3.40 20.63
CA ILE A 180 -8.52 3.70 20.64
C ILE A 180 -9.07 3.24 21.97
N HIS A 181 -9.69 4.17 22.70
CA HIS A 181 -10.37 3.87 23.94
C HIS A 181 -11.85 4.20 23.87
N ASN A 182 -12.69 3.22 24.15
CA ASN A 182 -14.13 3.34 24.16
C ASN A 182 -14.65 3.50 25.61
N PHE A 183 -15.27 4.64 25.88
CA PHE A 183 -15.91 4.94 27.16
C PHE A 183 -17.42 4.81 27.05
N GLY A 184 -18.07 4.53 28.16
CA GLY A 184 -19.52 4.61 28.28
C GLY A 184 -20.23 3.25 28.24
N ASN A 185 -21.54 3.32 28.10
CA ASN A 185 -22.45 2.18 28.05
C ASN A 185 -23.05 2.02 26.66
N GLU A 186 -23.79 0.95 26.41
CA GLU A 186 -24.41 0.66 25.10
C GLU A 186 -25.25 1.80 24.51
N LYS A 187 -25.79 2.69 25.37
CA LYS A 187 -26.61 3.85 24.94
C LYS A 187 -25.80 5.13 24.67
N HIS A 188 -24.63 5.26 25.30
CA HIS A 188 -23.76 6.45 25.16
C HIS A 188 -22.32 5.98 25.08
N ARG A 189 -21.81 5.84 23.87
CA ARG A 189 -20.45 5.44 23.59
C ARG A 189 -19.66 6.65 23.11
N ILE A 190 -18.57 6.94 23.78
CA ILE A 190 -17.58 7.93 23.38
C ILE A 190 -16.33 7.16 22.95
N GLU A 191 -15.85 7.43 21.77
CA GLU A 191 -14.62 6.87 21.27
C GLU A 191 -13.54 7.95 21.24
N GLN A 192 -12.45 7.71 21.94
CA GLN A 192 -11.27 8.56 21.88
C GLN A 192 -10.17 7.83 21.13
N LYS A 193 -9.64 8.47 20.10
CA LYS A 193 -8.53 7.96 19.31
C LYS A 193 -7.34 8.88 19.45
N LEU A 194 -6.25 8.33 19.93
CA LEU A 194 -4.94 8.95 19.96
C LEU A 194 -4.09 8.35 18.85
N GLN A 195 -3.56 9.16 17.97
CA GLN A 195 -2.70 8.69 16.89
C GLN A 195 -1.41 9.52 16.82
N THR A 196 -0.30 8.83 16.67
CA THR A 196 1.03 9.45 16.51
C THR A 196 1.83 8.72 15.46
N GLY A 197 2.64 9.44 14.74
CA GLY A 197 3.50 8.84 13.74
C GLY A 197 4.80 9.60 13.55
N PHE A 198 5.73 8.88 12.99
CA PHE A 198 7.08 9.35 12.75
C PHE A 198 7.53 8.89 11.35
N SER A 199 8.09 9.81 10.58
CA SER A 199 8.71 9.51 9.30
C SER A 199 10.14 9.99 9.26
N LYS A 200 11.01 9.23 8.59
CA LYS A 200 12.39 9.62 8.36
C LYS A 200 12.80 9.28 6.94
N ARG A 201 13.08 10.29 6.15
CA ARG A 201 13.55 10.11 4.78
C ARG A 201 15.07 10.17 4.76
N TYR A 202 15.68 9.15 4.21
CA TYR A 202 17.12 9.07 3.97
C TYR A 202 17.39 9.17 2.47
N TRP A 203 18.33 10.02 2.12
CA TRP A 203 18.93 10.05 0.80
C TRP A 203 20.39 9.70 0.99
N LEU A 204 20.82 8.63 0.37
CA LEU A 204 22.24 8.31 0.28
C LEU A 204 22.64 8.55 -1.18
N HIS A 205 23.48 9.56 -1.38
CA HIS A 205 24.12 9.80 -2.66
C HIS A 205 25.58 9.35 -2.56
N SER A 206 25.94 8.32 -3.29
CA SER A 206 27.34 7.90 -3.41
C SER A 206 27.82 8.16 -4.83
N GLU A 207 28.76 9.07 -4.99
CA GLU A 207 29.51 9.23 -6.23
C GLU A 207 30.85 8.52 -6.11
N LEU A 208 31.14 7.66 -7.08
CA LEU A 208 32.47 7.11 -7.27
C LEU A 208 33.25 8.08 -8.16
N GLU A 209 33.93 9.03 -7.54
CA GLU A 209 34.89 9.88 -8.22
C GLU A 209 36.31 9.43 -7.83
N ASN A 210 37.09 9.04 -8.84
CA ASN A 210 38.50 8.64 -8.67
C ASN A 210 38.77 7.52 -7.64
N GLY A 211 37.86 6.54 -7.51
CA GLY A 211 38.04 5.41 -6.60
C GLY A 211 37.80 5.75 -5.12
N ARG A 212 37.31 6.94 -4.80
CA ARG A 212 36.82 7.32 -3.48
C ARG A 212 35.30 7.36 -3.49
N SER A 213 34.66 6.71 -2.53
CA SER A 213 33.23 6.78 -2.27
C SER A 213 32.98 7.98 -1.35
N ASP A 214 32.43 9.05 -1.89
CA ASP A 214 31.85 10.14 -1.11
C ASP A 214 30.36 9.89 -0.95
N SER A 215 29.91 9.81 0.30
CA SER A 215 28.48 9.62 0.61
C SER A 215 27.94 10.85 1.34
N THR A 216 27.02 11.55 0.71
CA THR A 216 26.24 12.61 1.36
C THR A 216 24.89 12.06 1.77
N SER A 217 24.55 12.14 3.05
CA SER A 217 23.24 11.81 3.56
C SER A 217 22.45 13.06 3.90
N ASN A 218 21.23 13.17 3.37
CA ASN A 218 20.31 14.23 3.77
C ASN A 218 19.10 13.60 4.47
N ASP A 219 18.90 13.94 5.73
CA ASP A 219 17.87 13.37 6.60
C ASP A 219 16.75 14.39 6.82
N ASN A 220 15.54 14.08 6.32
CA ASN A 220 14.34 14.82 6.69
C ASN A 220 13.50 13.99 7.66
N LYS A 221 13.06 14.61 8.75
CA LYS A 221 12.22 13.99 9.78
C LYS A 221 10.87 14.68 9.83
N GLY A 222 9.82 13.89 10.00
CA GLY A 222 8.46 14.36 10.24
C GLY A 222 7.85 13.64 11.43
N MET A 223 7.10 14.36 12.23
CA MET A 223 6.30 13.81 13.32
C MET A 223 4.92 14.44 13.28
N TYR A 224 3.90 13.67 13.59
CA TYR A 224 2.54 14.14 13.72
C TYR A 224 1.88 13.55 14.95
N PHE A 225 0.86 14.25 15.41
CA PHE A 225 0.05 13.88 16.54
C PHE A 225 -1.41 14.27 16.26
N GLU A 226 -2.35 13.40 16.58
CA GLU A 226 -3.77 13.65 16.39
C GLU A 226 -4.57 13.07 17.55
N LEU A 227 -5.54 13.83 18.00
CA LEU A 227 -6.53 13.41 18.98
C LEU A 227 -7.92 13.63 18.40
N ASP A 228 -8.65 12.55 18.20
CA ASP A 228 -10.05 12.54 17.76
C ASP A 228 -10.95 12.13 18.93
N ASN A 229 -12.12 12.78 19.04
CA ASN A 229 -13.13 12.49 20.06
C ASN A 229 -14.49 12.16 19.41
#